data_a353a624117759235fb237907b634492
#
_entry.id   a353a624117759235fb237907b634492
#
_cell.length_a   1.000
_cell.length_b   1.000
_cell.length_c   1.000
_cell.angle_alpha   90.00
_cell.angle_beta   90.00
_cell.angle_gamma   90.00
#
_symmetry.space_group_name_H-M   'P 1'
#
loop_
_entity.id
_entity.type
_entity.pdbx_description
1 polymer ?
#
loop_
_entity_poly.entity_id
_entity_poly.type
_entity_poly.pdbx_seq_one_letter_code
_entity_poly.pdbx_strand_id
1 'polypeptide(L)'
;MTETSIIPVFFATDENYVPYLGVSLQSLIAHTAHNKQYEIYILHDSLSEHARQQLSEFKQKNVNISFLKVSDHLQQYQSRLKNNLAFWNQPTYYRLALPLLTANYDKILYCDCDTVFLDDVARLYEQDIKDNYLLAVQDADHPYYIPERIEQMKTELKLADTSHYFNAGILVMNVALMRQNNLFDRFIELRETIKYLPYHDQDILNSACRDKIKYLSRRYNYQWHLDFFYNDPEAAKAYRRDIEPAIVHFTSHIKPWNEPKREFADKFWYYARQTPFYEEILFRSIAKQKLGIDYTEIAAATNRKDCLSLLRRYKFIAFFGLGSARKKYKQKVKTLKQLLRNTAALCRL
;
A
#
# COMPACT_ATOMS: atom_id res chain seq x y z
N MET A 1 18.93 30.90 -12.17
CA MET A 1 17.67 30.16 -12.02
C MET A 1 17.99 29.00 -11.10
N THR A 2 17.42 28.96 -9.91
CA THR A 2 17.58 27.81 -9.01
C THR A 2 16.91 26.61 -9.68
N GLU A 3 17.67 25.57 -9.90
CA GLU A 3 17.19 24.29 -10.46
C GLU A 3 16.03 23.79 -9.60
N THR A 4 14.85 23.63 -10.17
CA THR A 4 13.66 23.18 -9.43
C THR A 4 13.92 21.73 -9.01
N SER A 5 14.02 21.47 -7.72
CA SER A 5 14.24 20.12 -7.19
C SER A 5 13.07 19.20 -7.57
N ILE A 6 13.37 18.13 -8.27
CA ILE A 6 12.40 17.07 -8.63
C ILE A 6 12.33 16.04 -7.51
N ILE A 7 11.12 15.73 -7.07
CA ILE A 7 10.83 14.72 -6.04
C ILE A 7 10.13 13.53 -6.72
N PRO A 8 10.84 12.46 -7.06
CA PRO A 8 10.25 11.26 -7.65
C PRO A 8 9.62 10.38 -6.57
N VAL A 9 8.30 10.18 -6.65
CA VAL A 9 7.50 9.40 -5.70
C VAL A 9 6.87 8.20 -6.42
N PHE A 10 7.05 7.02 -5.87
CA PHE A 10 6.56 5.77 -6.44
C PHE A 10 5.51 5.12 -5.53
N PHE A 11 4.42 4.68 -6.13
CA PHE A 11 3.38 3.85 -5.50
C PHE A 11 3.22 2.57 -6.30
N ALA A 12 2.80 1.49 -5.64
CA ALA A 12 2.45 0.24 -6.31
C ALA A 12 1.00 -0.13 -6.00
N THR A 13 0.19 -0.41 -7.03
CA THR A 13 -1.23 -0.67 -6.84
C THR A 13 -1.80 -1.72 -7.80
N ASP A 14 -2.92 -2.31 -7.41
CA ASP A 14 -3.86 -3.02 -8.28
C ASP A 14 -5.19 -2.29 -8.37
N GLU A 15 -6.10 -2.80 -9.18
CA GLU A 15 -7.45 -2.23 -9.37
C GLU A 15 -8.24 -2.09 -8.07
N ASN A 16 -8.04 -3.00 -7.11
CA ASN A 16 -8.76 -2.99 -5.85
C ASN A 16 -8.31 -1.85 -4.91
N TYR A 17 -7.04 -1.47 -5.02
CA TYR A 17 -6.45 -0.43 -4.17
C TYR A 17 -6.50 0.98 -4.79
N VAL A 18 -6.96 1.14 -6.03
CA VAL A 18 -7.11 2.45 -6.70
C VAL A 18 -7.83 3.49 -5.84
N PRO A 19 -8.98 3.21 -5.20
CA PRO A 19 -9.66 4.22 -4.39
C PRO A 19 -8.84 4.69 -3.18
N TYR A 20 -8.09 3.80 -2.56
CA TYR A 20 -7.25 4.11 -1.40
C TYR A 20 -5.98 4.86 -1.81
N LEU A 21 -5.38 4.49 -2.95
CA LEU A 21 -4.32 5.28 -3.58
C LEU A 21 -4.79 6.70 -3.89
N GLY A 22 -6.03 6.88 -4.39
CA GLY A 22 -6.61 8.20 -4.61
C GLY A 22 -6.64 9.07 -3.35
N VAL A 23 -6.95 8.48 -2.19
CA VAL A 23 -6.90 9.19 -0.89
C VAL A 23 -5.46 9.54 -0.50
N SER A 24 -4.53 8.62 -0.70
CA SER A 24 -3.11 8.83 -0.44
C SER A 24 -2.57 9.98 -1.31
N LEU A 25 -2.85 9.96 -2.62
CA LEU A 25 -2.48 11.03 -3.56
C LEU A 25 -3.08 12.39 -3.16
N GLN A 26 -4.37 12.42 -2.84
CA GLN A 26 -5.04 13.66 -2.42
C GLN A 26 -4.36 14.26 -1.19
N SER A 27 -4.01 13.44 -0.21
CA SER A 27 -3.31 13.89 0.99
C SER A 27 -1.88 14.38 0.70
N LEU A 28 -1.13 13.68 -0.17
CA LEU A 28 0.20 14.09 -0.58
C LEU A 28 0.17 15.44 -1.29
N ILE A 29 -0.71 15.59 -2.28
CA ILE A 29 -0.83 16.77 -3.11
C ILE A 29 -1.23 18.01 -2.28
N ALA A 30 -2.07 17.83 -1.26
CA ALA A 30 -2.47 18.90 -0.36
C ALA A 30 -1.29 19.51 0.44
N HIS A 31 -0.14 18.83 0.49
CA HIS A 31 1.05 19.28 1.23
C HIS A 31 2.27 19.55 0.34
N THR A 32 2.10 19.57 -0.98
CA THR A 32 3.22 19.86 -1.89
C THR A 32 3.64 21.34 -1.84
N ALA A 33 4.94 21.59 -1.80
CA ALA A 33 5.46 22.94 -1.89
C ALA A 33 5.42 23.46 -3.34
N HIS A 34 4.97 24.70 -3.53
CA HIS A 34 4.82 25.31 -4.87
C HIS A 34 6.13 25.51 -5.64
N ASN A 35 7.26 25.54 -4.94
CA ASN A 35 8.59 25.75 -5.51
C ASN A 35 9.34 24.45 -5.82
N LYS A 36 8.66 23.30 -5.71
CA LYS A 36 9.20 21.97 -6.02
C LYS A 36 8.33 21.26 -7.06
N GLN A 37 8.92 20.33 -7.79
CA GLN A 37 8.23 19.50 -8.78
C GLN A 37 8.13 18.07 -8.27
N TYR A 38 6.93 17.50 -8.30
CA TYR A 38 6.67 16.12 -7.86
C TYR A 38 6.34 15.26 -9.05
N GLU A 39 7.16 14.23 -9.29
CA GLU A 39 6.96 13.24 -10.33
C GLU A 39 6.44 11.95 -9.70
N ILE A 40 5.15 11.71 -9.79
CA ILE A 40 4.48 10.55 -9.18
C ILE A 40 4.38 9.43 -10.21
N TYR A 41 4.90 8.27 -9.88
CA TYR A 41 4.86 7.06 -10.69
C TYR A 41 4.01 5.99 -10.03
N ILE A 42 3.03 5.49 -10.76
CA ILE A 42 2.14 4.42 -10.30
C ILE A 42 2.55 3.12 -10.99
N LEU A 43 3.15 2.23 -10.20
CA LEU A 43 3.54 0.89 -10.64
C LEU A 43 2.30 -0.01 -10.67
N HIS A 44 2.07 -0.66 -11.80
CA HIS A 44 0.95 -1.58 -11.98
C HIS A 44 1.26 -2.66 -12.99
N ASP A 45 0.38 -3.64 -13.12
CA ASP A 45 0.43 -4.63 -14.21
C ASP A 45 -0.84 -4.61 -15.07
N SER A 46 -1.99 -4.35 -14.48
CA SER A 46 -3.29 -4.49 -15.14
C SER A 46 -4.33 -3.44 -14.74
N LEU A 47 -3.93 -2.18 -14.52
CA LEU A 47 -4.93 -1.12 -14.28
C LEU A 47 -5.79 -0.86 -15.52
N SER A 48 -7.11 -0.75 -15.32
CA SER A 48 -8.05 -0.35 -16.36
C SER A 48 -7.77 1.06 -16.86
N GLU A 49 -8.19 1.36 -18.10
CA GLU A 49 -8.11 2.71 -18.64
C GLU A 49 -8.87 3.71 -17.78
N HIS A 50 -10.05 3.31 -17.27
CA HIS A 50 -10.87 4.13 -16.39
C HIS A 50 -10.14 4.50 -15.09
N ALA A 51 -9.49 3.53 -14.42
CA ALA A 51 -8.71 3.78 -13.21
C ALA A 51 -7.53 4.73 -13.49
N ARG A 52 -6.82 4.53 -14.60
CA ARG A 52 -5.71 5.43 -15.00
C ARG A 52 -6.20 6.84 -15.28
N GLN A 53 -7.33 6.99 -15.96
CA GLN A 53 -7.94 8.30 -16.21
C GLN A 53 -8.29 9.00 -14.91
N GLN A 54 -9.01 8.35 -13.99
CA GLN A 54 -9.40 8.91 -12.69
C GLN A 54 -8.16 9.33 -11.87
N LEU A 55 -7.10 8.50 -11.84
CA LEU A 55 -5.86 8.86 -11.14
C LEU A 55 -5.10 10.00 -11.83
N SER A 56 -5.21 10.14 -13.15
CA SER A 56 -4.60 11.24 -13.90
C SER A 56 -5.22 12.60 -13.58
N GLU A 57 -6.45 12.66 -13.08
CA GLU A 57 -7.13 13.90 -12.69
C GLU A 57 -6.48 14.57 -11.46
N PHE A 58 -5.64 13.86 -10.70
CA PHE A 58 -4.86 14.43 -9.59
C PHE A 58 -3.66 15.28 -10.04
N LYS A 59 -3.35 15.38 -11.35
CA LYS A 59 -2.28 16.24 -11.85
C LYS A 59 -2.52 17.70 -11.50
N GLN A 60 -1.45 18.39 -11.13
CA GLN A 60 -1.44 19.83 -10.87
C GLN A 60 -0.22 20.48 -11.52
N LYS A 61 -0.09 21.80 -11.44
CA LYS A 61 1.02 22.54 -12.06
C LYS A 61 2.40 22.02 -11.64
N ASN A 62 2.55 21.60 -10.39
CA ASN A 62 3.79 21.10 -9.83
C ASN A 62 3.75 19.59 -9.51
N VAL A 63 2.71 18.87 -9.99
CA VAL A 63 2.55 17.42 -9.77
C VAL A 63 2.21 16.75 -11.09
N ASN A 64 3.09 15.88 -11.57
CA ASN A 64 2.85 14.97 -12.70
C ASN A 64 2.54 13.57 -12.18
N ILE A 65 1.68 12.85 -12.93
CA ILE A 65 1.37 11.44 -12.65
C ILE A 65 1.63 10.62 -13.91
N SER A 66 2.40 9.57 -13.76
CA SER A 66 2.76 8.62 -14.81
C SER A 66 2.50 7.18 -14.36
N PHE A 67 2.23 6.29 -15.31
CA PHE A 67 1.95 4.88 -15.06
C PHE A 67 3.07 4.04 -15.63
N LEU A 68 3.60 3.10 -14.84
CA LEU A 68 4.64 2.17 -15.26
C LEU A 68 4.12 0.73 -15.14
N LYS A 69 3.98 0.07 -16.28
CA LYS A 69 3.62 -1.34 -16.31
C LYS A 69 4.85 -2.19 -16.04
N VAL A 70 4.88 -2.82 -14.86
CA VAL A 70 6.08 -3.51 -14.34
C VAL A 70 6.45 -4.72 -15.21
N SER A 71 5.47 -5.49 -15.71
CA SER A 71 5.73 -6.65 -16.56
C SER A 71 6.49 -6.31 -17.84
N ASP A 72 6.27 -5.13 -18.43
CA ASP A 72 6.96 -4.72 -19.66
C ASP A 72 8.48 -4.55 -19.44
N HIS A 73 8.88 -4.13 -18.25
CA HIS A 73 10.29 -3.96 -17.86
C HIS A 73 10.94 -5.25 -17.35
N LEU A 74 10.16 -6.18 -16.81
CA LEU A 74 10.68 -7.45 -16.30
C LEU A 74 10.78 -8.54 -17.37
N GLN A 75 10.38 -8.30 -18.62
CA GLN A 75 10.44 -9.29 -19.71
C GLN A 75 11.84 -9.87 -19.90
N GLN A 76 12.89 -9.07 -19.88
CA GLN A 76 14.26 -9.51 -20.01
C GLN A 76 14.75 -10.42 -18.86
N TYR A 77 14.05 -10.40 -17.71
CA TYR A 77 14.34 -11.21 -16.54
C TYR A 77 13.47 -12.47 -16.45
N GLN A 78 12.56 -12.72 -17.40
CA GLN A 78 11.59 -13.82 -17.34
C GLN A 78 12.27 -15.19 -17.17
N SER A 79 13.41 -15.43 -17.82
CA SER A 79 14.17 -16.69 -17.67
C SER A 79 14.63 -16.93 -16.24
N ARG A 80 14.97 -15.87 -15.51
CA ARG A 80 15.41 -15.91 -14.10
C ARG A 80 14.21 -15.96 -13.14
N LEU A 81 13.08 -15.37 -13.54
CA LEU A 81 11.86 -15.28 -12.73
C LEU A 81 10.90 -16.46 -12.95
N LYS A 82 11.21 -17.40 -13.88
CA LYS A 82 10.31 -18.46 -14.34
C LYS A 82 9.57 -19.23 -13.25
N ASN A 83 10.26 -19.53 -12.15
CA ASN A 83 9.70 -20.31 -11.05
C ASN A 83 8.83 -19.47 -10.10
N ASN A 84 8.78 -18.16 -10.26
CA ASN A 84 8.15 -17.23 -9.33
C ASN A 84 7.36 -16.10 -10.02
N LEU A 85 6.95 -16.24 -11.28
CA LEU A 85 6.22 -15.20 -12.03
C LEU A 85 4.97 -14.72 -11.31
N ALA A 86 4.20 -15.65 -10.71
CA ALA A 86 3.00 -15.29 -9.95
C ALA A 86 3.30 -14.41 -8.73
N PHE A 87 4.49 -14.50 -8.18
CA PHE A 87 4.98 -13.67 -7.10
C PHE A 87 5.29 -12.25 -7.59
N TRP A 88 6.06 -12.13 -8.68
CA TRP A 88 6.46 -10.84 -9.23
C TRP A 88 5.32 -10.04 -9.85
N ASN A 89 4.17 -10.65 -10.11
CA ASN A 89 2.96 -9.99 -10.60
C ASN A 89 2.09 -9.40 -9.46
N GLN A 90 2.53 -9.47 -8.21
CA GLN A 90 1.80 -8.88 -7.09
C GLN A 90 2.37 -7.48 -6.75
N PRO A 91 1.52 -6.47 -6.56
CA PRO A 91 1.96 -5.09 -6.30
C PRO A 91 2.96 -4.94 -5.16
N THR A 92 2.84 -5.76 -4.13
CA THR A 92 3.76 -5.73 -2.97
C THR A 92 5.23 -5.94 -3.35
N TYR A 93 5.51 -6.66 -4.45
CA TYR A 93 6.88 -6.94 -4.90
C TYR A 93 7.42 -5.94 -5.92
N TYR A 94 6.58 -5.04 -6.45
CA TYR A 94 7.04 -4.08 -7.46
C TYR A 94 8.13 -3.15 -6.93
N ARG A 95 8.13 -2.85 -5.61
CA ARG A 95 9.19 -2.05 -4.99
C ARG A 95 10.58 -2.68 -5.08
N LEU A 96 10.68 -4.01 -5.19
CA LEU A 96 11.95 -4.70 -5.39
C LEU A 96 12.52 -4.48 -6.81
N ALA A 97 11.67 -4.20 -7.78
CA ALA A 97 12.08 -3.91 -9.15
C ALA A 97 12.52 -2.45 -9.37
N LEU A 98 12.29 -1.55 -8.41
CA LEU A 98 12.58 -0.12 -8.54
C LEU A 98 14.03 0.19 -8.97
N PRO A 99 15.08 -0.52 -8.50
CA PRO A 99 16.41 -0.28 -9.02
C PRO A 99 16.54 -0.43 -10.54
N LEU A 100 15.72 -1.28 -11.17
CA LEU A 100 15.69 -1.47 -12.62
C LEU A 100 14.80 -0.45 -13.33
N LEU A 101 13.67 -0.10 -12.72
CA LEU A 101 12.63 0.75 -13.31
C LEU A 101 13.01 2.24 -13.33
N THR A 102 14.02 2.64 -12.55
CA THR A 102 14.32 4.03 -12.24
C THR A 102 15.70 4.46 -12.74
N ALA A 103 16.07 4.05 -13.95
CA ALA A 103 17.39 4.33 -14.53
C ALA A 103 17.75 5.84 -14.57
N ASN A 104 16.76 6.71 -14.66
CA ASN A 104 16.89 8.17 -14.75
C ASN A 104 17.03 8.85 -13.38
N TYR A 105 16.99 8.10 -12.28
CA TYR A 105 17.07 8.64 -10.92
C TYR A 105 18.20 7.97 -10.14
N ASP A 106 18.84 8.75 -9.27
CA ASP A 106 19.79 8.23 -8.30
C ASP A 106 19.11 7.86 -7.00
N LYS A 107 18.10 8.67 -6.61
CA LYS A 107 17.36 8.53 -5.37
C LYS A 107 15.86 8.71 -5.65
N ILE A 108 15.02 7.90 -5.02
CA ILE A 108 13.56 7.95 -5.12
C ILE A 108 12.90 7.82 -3.75
N LEU A 109 11.62 8.20 -3.68
CA LEU A 109 10.74 7.91 -2.55
C LEU A 109 9.72 6.84 -2.98
N TYR A 110 9.59 5.77 -2.20
CA TYR A 110 8.53 4.77 -2.34
C TYR A 110 7.52 4.90 -1.20
N CYS A 111 6.24 4.80 -1.51
CA CYS A 111 5.15 4.86 -0.54
C CYS A 111 4.08 3.80 -0.82
N ASP A 112 3.55 3.18 0.23
CA ASP A 112 2.38 2.31 0.15
C ASP A 112 1.08 3.12 -0.01
N CYS A 113 0.06 2.51 -0.63
CA CYS A 113 -1.22 3.16 -0.96
C CYS A 113 -2.13 3.41 0.25
N ASP A 114 -1.87 2.77 1.38
CA ASP A 114 -2.63 2.88 2.62
C ASP A 114 -2.00 3.89 3.59
N THR A 115 -1.61 5.03 3.04
CA THR A 115 -0.96 6.14 3.75
C THR A 115 -1.78 7.43 3.66
N VAL A 116 -1.60 8.30 4.65
CA VAL A 116 -2.07 9.68 4.63
C VAL A 116 -0.91 10.61 4.97
N PHE A 117 -0.65 11.55 4.08
CA PHE A 117 0.39 12.55 4.23
C PHE A 117 -0.17 13.76 4.98
N LEU A 118 0.56 14.22 5.98
CA LEU A 118 0.23 15.38 6.84
C LEU A 118 1.31 16.46 6.79
N ASP A 119 2.37 16.25 6.01
CA ASP A 119 3.48 17.17 5.77
C ASP A 119 4.04 16.95 4.37
N ASP A 120 4.86 17.86 3.87
CA ASP A 120 5.49 17.75 2.56
C ASP A 120 6.53 16.62 2.53
N VAL A 121 6.34 15.68 1.61
CA VAL A 121 7.27 14.55 1.41
C VAL A 121 8.65 14.96 0.94
N ALA A 122 8.81 16.19 0.42
CA ALA A 122 10.12 16.72 0.05
C ALA A 122 11.07 16.74 1.24
N ARG A 123 10.57 17.03 2.47
CA ARG A 123 11.39 17.00 3.69
C ARG A 123 11.96 15.62 4.00
N LEU A 124 11.23 14.57 3.67
CA LEU A 124 11.70 13.21 3.79
C LEU A 124 12.72 12.90 2.68
N TYR A 125 12.38 13.23 1.44
CA TYR A 125 13.23 12.96 0.28
C TYR A 125 14.60 13.67 0.38
N GLU A 126 14.63 14.89 0.92
CA GLU A 126 15.85 15.70 1.08
C GLU A 126 16.77 15.19 2.20
N GLN A 127 16.33 14.24 3.02
CA GLN A 127 17.23 13.64 4.00
C GLN A 127 18.47 13.03 3.31
N ASP A 128 19.62 13.26 3.94
CA ASP A 128 20.89 12.75 3.42
C ASP A 128 20.98 11.22 3.59
N ILE A 129 20.97 10.51 2.47
CA ILE A 129 21.05 9.04 2.41
C ILE A 129 22.49 8.52 2.43
N LYS A 130 23.46 9.39 2.08
CA LYS A 130 24.90 9.00 1.98
C LYS A 130 25.10 7.72 1.17
N ASP A 131 25.89 6.81 1.70
CA ASP A 131 26.23 5.49 1.15
C ASP A 131 25.31 4.36 1.65
N ASN A 132 24.13 4.71 2.16
CA ASN A 132 23.10 3.72 2.50
C ASN A 132 22.24 3.36 1.28
N TYR A 133 21.69 2.15 1.28
CA TYR A 133 20.67 1.75 0.31
C TYR A 133 19.32 2.37 0.61
N LEU A 134 19.00 2.51 1.89
CA LEU A 134 17.68 2.93 2.36
C LEU A 134 17.75 3.94 3.49
N LEU A 135 16.80 4.90 3.48
CA LEU A 135 16.30 5.50 4.69
C LEU A 135 14.96 4.86 4.99
N ALA A 136 14.76 4.34 6.20
CA ALA A 136 13.56 3.64 6.61
C ALA A 136 13.22 3.89 8.08
N VAL A 137 12.02 3.58 8.48
CA VAL A 137 11.57 3.62 9.87
C VAL A 137 11.48 2.19 10.40
N GLN A 138 11.95 1.98 11.63
CA GLN A 138 11.85 0.72 12.33
C GLN A 138 10.41 0.21 12.34
N ASP A 139 10.23 -1.09 12.20
CA ASP A 139 8.91 -1.71 12.27
C ASP A 139 8.35 -1.64 13.70
N ALA A 140 7.14 -1.11 13.83
CA ALA A 140 6.51 -0.92 15.14
C ALA A 140 6.06 -2.23 15.80
N ASP A 141 5.90 -3.29 14.99
CA ASP A 141 5.52 -4.62 15.50
C ASP A 141 6.67 -5.37 16.15
N HIS A 142 7.91 -4.96 15.88
CA HIS A 142 9.09 -5.69 16.35
C HIS A 142 9.06 -6.06 17.84
N PRO A 143 8.65 -5.17 18.78
CA PRO A 143 8.62 -5.52 20.21
C PRO A 143 7.65 -6.65 20.55
N TYR A 144 6.74 -6.99 19.66
CA TYR A 144 5.68 -7.99 19.86
C TYR A 144 5.90 -9.25 19.02
N TYR A 145 7.02 -9.37 18.33
CA TYR A 145 7.35 -10.60 17.60
C TYR A 145 7.58 -11.76 18.54
N ILE A 146 6.95 -12.88 18.20
CA ILE A 146 7.13 -14.13 18.93
C ILE A 146 8.56 -14.67 18.81
N PRO A 147 9.07 -15.44 19.78
CA PRO A 147 10.44 -15.96 19.79
C PRO A 147 10.83 -16.68 18.50
N GLU A 148 9.91 -17.45 17.90
CA GLU A 148 10.14 -18.19 16.65
C GLU A 148 10.39 -17.23 15.47
N ARG A 149 9.70 -16.08 15.44
CA ARG A 149 9.94 -15.05 14.43
C ARG A 149 11.31 -14.39 14.61
N ILE A 150 11.66 -14.06 15.84
CA ILE A 150 12.98 -13.49 16.18
C ILE A 150 14.10 -14.44 15.77
N GLU A 151 13.96 -15.74 16.04
CA GLU A 151 14.93 -16.75 15.65
C GLU A 151 15.03 -16.88 14.11
N GLN A 152 13.91 -16.88 13.42
CA GLN A 152 13.87 -16.89 11.96
C GLN A 152 14.58 -15.65 11.35
N MET A 153 14.38 -14.47 11.93
CA MET A 153 15.05 -13.25 11.47
C MET A 153 16.57 -13.37 11.61
N LYS A 154 17.06 -13.98 12.68
CA LYS A 154 18.51 -14.22 12.87
C LYS A 154 19.06 -15.29 11.92
N THR A 155 18.36 -16.41 11.79
CA THR A 155 18.87 -17.60 11.11
C THR A 155 18.67 -17.55 9.59
N GLU A 156 17.49 -17.10 9.12
CA GLU A 156 17.17 -17.08 7.70
C GLU A 156 17.44 -15.71 7.07
N LEU A 157 17.00 -14.60 7.70
CA LEU A 157 17.23 -13.25 7.18
C LEU A 157 18.65 -12.74 7.50
N LYS A 158 19.42 -13.44 8.35
CA LYS A 158 20.78 -13.08 8.77
C LYS A 158 20.89 -11.70 9.43
N LEU A 159 19.88 -11.32 10.21
CA LEU A 159 19.90 -10.10 11.01
C LEU A 159 20.62 -10.33 12.32
N ALA A 160 21.77 -9.69 12.51
CA ALA A 160 22.53 -9.76 13.77
C ALA A 160 21.75 -9.14 14.92
N ASP A 161 21.10 -8.00 14.66
CA ASP A 161 20.19 -7.31 15.58
C ASP A 161 18.82 -7.19 14.94
N THR A 162 17.86 -7.96 15.46
CA THR A 162 16.49 -7.97 14.96
C THR A 162 15.72 -6.71 15.31
N SER A 163 16.16 -5.93 16.30
CA SER A 163 15.56 -4.63 16.64
C SER A 163 15.69 -3.63 15.50
N HIS A 164 16.63 -3.85 14.59
CA HIS A 164 16.82 -3.07 13.38
C HIS A 164 15.98 -3.55 12.18
N TYR A 165 14.93 -4.33 12.39
CA TYR A 165 13.97 -4.66 11.34
C TYR A 165 13.11 -3.43 11.01
N PHE A 166 13.02 -3.04 9.73
CA PHE A 166 12.29 -1.86 9.29
C PHE A 166 11.01 -2.22 8.56
N ASN A 167 10.05 -1.29 8.57
CA ASN A 167 8.83 -1.36 7.78
C ASN A 167 9.08 -0.86 6.35
N ALA A 168 8.63 -1.62 5.35
CA ALA A 168 8.91 -1.37 3.93
C ALA A 168 7.89 -0.44 3.23
N GLY A 169 6.91 0.12 3.95
CA GLY A 169 5.85 0.93 3.34
C GLY A 169 6.23 2.35 2.97
N ILE A 170 7.26 2.92 3.62
CA ILE A 170 7.81 4.24 3.29
C ILE A 170 9.33 4.12 3.26
N LEU A 171 9.93 4.34 2.08
CA LEU A 171 11.36 4.16 1.85
C LEU A 171 11.92 5.30 1.00
N VAL A 172 13.01 5.94 1.43
CA VAL A 172 13.88 6.66 0.50
C VAL A 172 14.94 5.67 0.02
N MET A 173 15.05 5.47 -1.28
CA MET A 173 15.89 4.45 -1.89
C MET A 173 17.00 5.07 -2.72
N ASN A 174 18.26 4.70 -2.45
CA ASN A 174 19.41 5.01 -3.29
C ASN A 174 19.49 3.98 -4.43
N VAL A 175 18.65 4.19 -5.44
CA VAL A 175 18.51 3.23 -6.54
C VAL A 175 19.76 3.16 -7.43
N ALA A 176 20.57 4.22 -7.48
CA ALA A 176 21.85 4.21 -8.16
C ALA A 176 22.83 3.22 -7.48
N LEU A 177 22.99 3.34 -6.16
CA LEU A 177 23.85 2.43 -5.39
C LEU A 177 23.33 0.99 -5.42
N MET A 178 22.00 0.81 -5.39
CA MET A 178 21.37 -0.52 -5.51
C MET A 178 21.65 -1.16 -6.87
N ARG A 179 21.60 -0.39 -7.97
CA ARG A 179 21.98 -0.86 -9.32
C ARG A 179 23.45 -1.22 -9.38
N GLN A 180 24.32 -0.33 -8.89
CA GLN A 180 25.77 -0.56 -8.86
C GLN A 180 26.15 -1.87 -8.15
N ASN A 181 25.41 -2.22 -7.11
CA ASN A 181 25.65 -3.42 -6.31
C ASN A 181 24.73 -4.60 -6.68
N ASN A 182 24.03 -4.54 -7.82
CA ASN A 182 23.16 -5.61 -8.34
C ASN A 182 22.13 -6.14 -7.33
N LEU A 183 21.52 -5.24 -6.53
CA LEU A 183 20.60 -5.65 -5.46
C LEU A 183 19.37 -6.40 -5.98
N PHE A 184 18.91 -6.13 -7.19
CA PHE A 184 17.80 -6.87 -7.76
C PHE A 184 18.10 -8.38 -7.88
N ASP A 185 19.30 -8.73 -8.30
CA ASP A 185 19.76 -10.13 -8.36
C ASP A 185 19.77 -10.76 -6.97
N ARG A 186 20.22 -10.00 -5.98
CA ARG A 186 20.20 -10.43 -4.58
C ARG A 186 18.76 -10.65 -4.06
N PHE A 187 17.80 -9.82 -4.45
CA PHE A 187 16.39 -10.00 -4.10
C PHE A 187 15.82 -11.30 -4.69
N ILE A 188 16.15 -11.62 -5.94
CA ILE A 188 15.76 -12.88 -6.58
C ILE A 188 16.34 -14.07 -5.81
N GLU A 189 17.65 -14.05 -5.53
CA GLU A 189 18.33 -15.11 -4.79
C GLU A 189 17.71 -15.36 -3.41
N LEU A 190 17.45 -14.29 -2.64
CA LEU A 190 16.84 -14.40 -1.32
C LEU A 190 15.42 -14.98 -1.41
N ARG A 191 14.64 -14.58 -2.42
CA ARG A 191 13.31 -15.14 -2.64
C ARG A 191 13.32 -16.62 -2.96
N GLU A 192 14.35 -17.09 -3.67
CA GLU A 192 14.50 -18.51 -4.04
C GLU A 192 15.05 -19.36 -2.89
N THR A 193 15.89 -18.80 -2.04
CA THR A 193 16.58 -19.51 -0.98
C THR A 193 15.82 -19.54 0.35
N ILE A 194 15.11 -18.46 0.70
CA ILE A 194 14.34 -18.39 1.93
C ILE A 194 12.95 -18.98 1.70
N LYS A 195 12.66 -20.09 2.36
CA LYS A 195 11.40 -20.82 2.18
C LYS A 195 10.19 -20.14 2.80
N TYR A 196 10.38 -19.43 3.90
CA TYR A 196 9.30 -18.80 4.68
C TYR A 196 9.56 -17.31 4.83
N LEU A 197 8.73 -16.50 4.18
CA LEU A 197 8.78 -15.04 4.17
C LEU A 197 7.43 -14.49 4.62
N PRO A 198 7.11 -14.48 5.91
CA PRO A 198 5.80 -14.05 6.42
C PRO A 198 5.48 -12.57 6.11
N TYR A 199 6.50 -11.73 5.98
CA TYR A 199 6.37 -10.33 5.59
C TYR A 199 6.88 -10.07 4.16
N HIS A 200 6.87 -11.11 3.32
CA HIS A 200 7.06 -11.01 1.87
C HIS A 200 8.31 -10.21 1.45
N ASP A 201 8.09 -9.11 0.72
CA ASP A 201 9.12 -8.19 0.22
C ASP A 201 9.86 -7.45 1.34
N GLN A 202 9.19 -7.16 2.46
CA GLN A 202 9.81 -6.53 3.62
C GLN A 202 10.93 -7.40 4.19
N ASP A 203 10.75 -8.72 4.26
CA ASP A 203 11.78 -9.67 4.69
C ASP A 203 12.98 -9.67 3.74
N ILE A 204 12.73 -9.65 2.45
CA ILE A 204 13.77 -9.61 1.40
C ILE A 204 14.59 -8.32 1.52
N LEU A 205 13.92 -7.16 1.64
CA LEU A 205 14.59 -5.87 1.78
C LEU A 205 15.43 -5.80 3.06
N ASN A 206 14.87 -6.24 4.19
CA ASN A 206 15.60 -6.27 5.46
C ASN A 206 16.84 -7.15 5.39
N SER A 207 16.74 -8.32 4.77
CA SER A 207 17.88 -9.22 4.59
C SER A 207 18.95 -8.66 3.64
N ALA A 208 18.51 -8.11 2.49
CA ALA A 208 19.46 -7.64 1.47
C ALA A 208 20.15 -6.33 1.85
N CYS A 209 19.45 -5.43 2.53
CA CYS A 209 19.91 -4.07 2.81
C CYS A 209 20.50 -3.89 4.21
N ARG A 210 20.49 -4.91 5.08
CA ARG A 210 20.76 -4.85 6.53
C ARG A 210 21.97 -4.03 6.94
N ASP A 211 23.02 -3.99 6.12
CA ASP A 211 24.29 -3.34 6.47
C ASP A 211 24.36 -1.85 6.00
N LYS A 212 23.35 -1.38 5.26
CA LYS A 212 23.31 -0.05 4.64
C LYS A 212 21.93 0.61 4.76
N ILE A 213 21.50 0.78 6.00
CA ILE A 213 20.23 1.43 6.35
C ILE A 213 20.51 2.58 7.31
N LYS A 214 19.96 3.74 7.04
CA LYS A 214 19.87 4.84 8.00
C LYS A 214 18.44 4.93 8.51
N TYR A 215 18.28 4.83 9.82
CA TYR A 215 16.96 4.90 10.45
C TYR A 215 16.49 6.33 10.62
N LEU A 216 15.20 6.51 10.32
CA LEU A 216 14.50 7.79 10.40
C LEU A 216 13.62 7.87 11.66
N SER A 217 13.24 9.10 12.01
CA SER A 217 12.18 9.32 13.00
C SER A 217 10.88 8.67 12.58
N ARG A 218 10.17 8.07 13.54
CA ARG A 218 8.85 7.45 13.36
C ARG A 218 7.82 8.39 12.72
N ARG A 219 8.00 9.71 12.77
CA ARG A 219 7.10 10.67 12.13
C ARG A 219 6.93 10.44 10.62
N TYR A 220 7.94 9.89 9.95
CA TYR A 220 7.94 9.66 8.49
C TYR A 220 7.31 8.33 8.06
N ASN A 221 7.00 7.47 8.99
CA ASN A 221 6.21 6.25 8.79
C ASN A 221 5.57 5.90 10.13
N TYR A 222 4.59 6.74 10.54
CA TYR A 222 3.84 6.52 11.76
C TYR A 222 2.90 5.34 11.54
N GLN A 223 3.33 4.18 11.96
CA GLN A 223 2.63 2.93 11.78
C GLN A 223 1.52 2.83 12.81
N TRP A 224 0.32 2.69 12.28
CA TRP A 224 -0.85 2.63 13.11
C TRP A 224 -1.23 1.16 13.36
N HIS A 225 -0.85 0.69 14.54
CA HIS A 225 -1.13 -0.67 15.00
C HIS A 225 -2.14 -0.68 16.13
N LEU A 226 -3.09 -1.58 16.00
CA LEU A 226 -4.18 -1.71 16.95
C LEU A 226 -4.05 -2.88 17.88
N ASP A 227 -3.75 -4.02 17.31
CA ASP A 227 -3.86 -5.28 18.04
C ASP A 227 -2.89 -5.33 19.21
N PHE A 228 -1.71 -4.72 19.08
CA PHE A 228 -0.71 -4.67 20.13
C PHE A 228 -1.01 -3.59 21.17
N PHE A 229 -1.35 -2.39 20.73
CA PHE A 229 -1.65 -1.27 21.62
C PHE A 229 -2.98 -1.45 22.37
N TYR A 230 -3.87 -2.31 21.88
CA TYR A 230 -5.12 -2.60 22.57
C TYR A 230 -4.88 -3.36 23.87
N ASN A 231 -3.85 -4.20 23.88
CA ASN A 231 -3.46 -5.01 25.03
C ASN A 231 -2.43 -4.32 25.94
N ASP A 232 -1.79 -3.24 25.48
CA ASP A 232 -0.81 -2.45 26.23
C ASP A 232 -1.02 -0.95 26.02
N PRO A 233 -1.97 -0.31 26.77
CA PRO A 233 -2.25 1.12 26.67
C PRO A 233 -1.04 2.01 27.01
N GLU A 234 -0.14 1.57 27.89
CA GLU A 234 1.07 2.36 28.25
C GLU A 234 2.11 2.31 27.13
N ALA A 235 2.30 1.19 26.46
CA ALA A 235 3.14 1.10 25.28
C ALA A 235 2.57 1.96 24.13
N ALA A 236 1.24 1.95 23.93
CA ALA A 236 0.55 2.82 22.99
C ALA A 236 0.81 4.30 23.28
N LYS A 237 0.68 4.70 24.53
CA LYS A 237 0.93 6.07 24.98
C LYS A 237 2.41 6.46 24.81
N ALA A 238 3.34 5.56 25.12
CA ALA A 238 4.77 5.77 24.90
C ALA A 238 5.12 5.89 23.42
N TYR A 239 4.50 5.08 22.55
CA TYR A 239 4.69 5.16 21.10
C TYR A 239 4.20 6.50 20.52
N ARG A 240 3.12 7.04 21.06
CA ARG A 240 2.49 8.32 20.60
C ARG A 240 3.16 9.56 21.20
N ARG A 241 3.89 9.42 22.32
CA ARG A 241 4.46 10.56 23.01
C ARG A 241 5.41 11.32 22.11
N ASP A 242 5.19 12.65 22.04
CA ASP A 242 6.08 13.63 21.40
C ASP A 242 6.30 13.41 19.89
N ILE A 243 5.38 12.74 19.19
CA ILE A 243 5.45 12.55 17.74
C ILE A 243 4.25 13.20 17.06
N GLU A 244 4.54 14.21 16.22
CA GLU A 244 3.61 14.71 15.23
C GLU A 244 3.88 14.00 13.90
N PRO A 245 2.99 13.11 13.43
CA PRO A 245 3.21 12.36 12.21
C PRO A 245 3.28 13.26 10.98
N ALA A 246 4.27 13.03 10.12
CA ALA A 246 4.32 13.58 8.77
C ALA A 246 3.61 12.65 7.77
N ILE A 247 3.72 11.34 8.01
CA ILE A 247 3.04 10.31 7.22
C ILE A 247 2.45 9.28 8.18
N VAL A 248 1.13 9.09 8.13
CA VAL A 248 0.43 8.00 8.80
C VAL A 248 0.30 6.83 7.85
N HIS A 249 0.77 5.66 8.26
CA HIS A 249 0.69 4.44 7.49
C HIS A 249 -0.24 3.44 8.20
N PHE A 250 -1.36 3.13 7.59
CA PHE A 250 -2.34 2.21 8.13
C PHE A 250 -1.94 0.76 7.86
N THR A 251 -0.84 0.33 8.48
CA THR A 251 -0.37 -1.06 8.41
C THR A 251 -1.43 -2.04 8.93
N SER A 252 -1.18 -3.35 8.82
CA SER A 252 -2.10 -4.42 9.23
C SER A 252 -3.39 -4.56 8.39
N HIS A 253 -4.24 -5.50 8.77
CA HIS A 253 -5.52 -5.78 8.12
C HIS A 253 -6.67 -4.85 8.55
N ILE A 254 -6.49 -4.12 9.66
CA ILE A 254 -7.47 -3.16 10.15
C ILE A 254 -7.19 -1.80 9.52
N LYS A 255 -8.07 -1.36 8.65
CA LYS A 255 -7.89 -0.14 7.86
C LYS A 255 -8.91 0.94 8.27
N PRO A 256 -8.62 2.24 8.10
CA PRO A 256 -9.49 3.33 8.49
C PRO A 256 -10.86 3.29 7.79
N TRP A 257 -10.92 2.74 6.59
CA TRP A 257 -12.18 2.54 5.86
C TRP A 257 -13.05 1.39 6.39
N ASN A 258 -12.47 0.50 7.21
CA ASN A 258 -13.21 -0.57 7.87
C ASN A 258 -13.51 -0.25 9.34
N GLU A 259 -12.70 0.61 9.96
CA GLU A 259 -12.79 0.96 11.38
C GLU A 259 -12.63 2.49 11.57
N PRO A 260 -13.69 3.25 11.28
CA PRO A 260 -13.63 4.71 11.22
C PRO A 260 -13.43 5.42 12.56
N LYS A 261 -13.56 4.71 13.68
CA LYS A 261 -13.36 5.26 15.03
C LYS A 261 -11.89 5.28 15.47
N ARG A 262 -11.00 4.81 14.62
CA ARG A 262 -9.59 4.68 14.96
C ARG A 262 -8.84 6.00 14.84
N GLU A 263 -7.75 6.09 15.54
CA GLU A 263 -6.86 7.25 15.49
C GLU A 263 -6.42 7.53 14.05
N PHE A 264 -6.41 8.77 13.64
CA PHE A 264 -6.14 9.24 12.28
C PHE A 264 -7.10 8.74 11.18
N ALA A 265 -8.11 7.94 11.48
CA ALA A 265 -9.14 7.60 10.50
C ALA A 265 -9.90 8.85 10.03
N ASP A 266 -10.06 9.86 10.91
CA ASP A 266 -10.61 11.18 10.58
C ASP A 266 -9.81 11.85 9.45
N LYS A 267 -8.47 11.74 9.45
CA LYS A 267 -7.60 12.27 8.38
C LYS A 267 -7.81 11.54 7.07
N PHE A 268 -7.89 10.19 7.11
CA PHE A 268 -8.22 9.41 5.93
C PHE A 268 -9.57 9.85 5.33
N TRP A 269 -10.61 9.94 6.14
CA TRP A 269 -11.95 10.32 5.70
C TRP A 269 -12.06 11.78 5.25
N TYR A 270 -11.25 12.68 5.84
CA TYR A 270 -11.14 14.07 5.40
C TYR A 270 -10.66 14.15 3.95
N TYR A 271 -9.59 13.44 3.59
CA TYR A 271 -9.10 13.41 2.21
C TYR A 271 -9.98 12.56 1.28
N ALA A 272 -10.54 11.45 1.75
CA ALA A 272 -11.43 10.62 0.95
C ALA A 272 -12.60 11.41 0.38
N ARG A 273 -13.21 12.32 1.15
CA ARG A 273 -14.31 13.21 0.71
C ARG A 273 -13.92 14.15 -0.42
N GLN A 274 -12.65 14.37 -0.66
CA GLN A 274 -12.12 15.25 -1.70
C GLN A 274 -11.74 14.49 -2.97
N THR A 275 -11.98 13.17 -3.01
CA THR A 275 -11.66 12.30 -4.14
C THR A 275 -12.93 11.82 -4.86
N PRO A 276 -12.84 11.48 -6.15
CA PRO A 276 -13.95 10.84 -6.85
C PRO A 276 -14.28 9.44 -6.32
N PHE A 277 -13.45 8.88 -5.43
CA PHE A 277 -13.58 7.54 -4.87
C PHE A 277 -14.38 7.47 -3.57
N TYR A 278 -14.84 8.60 -3.02
CA TYR A 278 -15.48 8.65 -1.71
C TYR A 278 -16.70 7.71 -1.58
N GLU A 279 -17.60 7.76 -2.55
CA GLU A 279 -18.80 6.91 -2.55
C GLU A 279 -18.44 5.42 -2.67
N GLU A 280 -17.47 5.09 -3.50
CA GLU A 280 -17.00 3.72 -3.65
C GLU A 280 -16.37 3.19 -2.36
N ILE A 281 -15.54 3.98 -1.68
CA ILE A 281 -14.94 3.61 -0.39
C ILE A 281 -16.02 3.38 0.65
N LEU A 282 -17.01 4.28 0.77
CA LEU A 282 -18.15 4.11 1.67
C LEU A 282 -18.94 2.84 1.36
N PHE A 283 -19.21 2.60 0.09
CA PHE A 283 -19.94 1.41 -0.34
C PHE A 283 -19.19 0.13 0.05
N ARG A 284 -17.88 0.07 -0.21
CA ARG A 284 -17.03 -1.07 0.16
C ARG A 284 -16.99 -1.27 1.68
N SER A 285 -16.88 -0.19 2.45
CA SER A 285 -16.88 -0.21 3.93
C SER A 285 -18.19 -0.76 4.50
N ILE A 286 -19.34 -0.26 4.04
CA ILE A 286 -20.66 -0.73 4.48
C ILE A 286 -20.88 -2.20 4.12
N ALA A 287 -20.46 -2.61 2.91
CA ALA A 287 -20.54 -3.99 2.46
C ALA A 287 -19.79 -4.93 3.40
N LYS A 288 -18.58 -4.58 3.76
CA LYS A 288 -17.75 -5.40 4.66
C LYS A 288 -18.32 -5.50 6.08
N GLN A 289 -18.75 -4.38 6.66
CA GLN A 289 -19.25 -4.34 8.04
C GLN A 289 -20.57 -5.09 8.24
N LYS A 290 -21.48 -5.03 7.28
CA LYS A 290 -22.83 -5.62 7.42
C LYS A 290 -22.94 -7.05 6.96
N LEU A 291 -22.03 -7.56 6.16
CA LEU A 291 -22.28 -8.73 5.35
C LEU A 291 -21.36 -9.90 5.60
N GLY A 292 -20.19 -9.70 6.28
CA GLY A 292 -19.19 -10.74 6.44
C GLY A 292 -18.80 -11.42 5.09
N ILE A 293 -19.02 -10.71 3.98
CA ILE A 293 -18.78 -11.25 2.64
C ILE A 293 -17.34 -10.97 2.28
N ASP A 294 -16.69 -12.01 1.79
CA ASP A 294 -15.36 -11.94 1.23
C ASP A 294 -15.31 -10.90 0.09
N TYR A 295 -14.45 -9.94 0.25
CA TYR A 295 -14.36 -8.72 -0.58
C TYR A 295 -14.11 -9.00 -2.06
N THR A 296 -13.51 -10.14 -2.37
CA THR A 296 -13.12 -10.52 -3.73
C THR A 296 -14.32 -10.71 -4.68
N GLU A 297 -15.50 -11.04 -4.15
CA GLU A 297 -16.70 -11.21 -4.99
C GLU A 297 -17.50 -9.91 -5.24
N ILE A 298 -17.32 -8.88 -4.41
CA ILE A 298 -18.01 -7.58 -4.55
C ILE A 298 -17.08 -6.51 -5.14
N ALA A 299 -15.78 -6.69 -5.04
CA ALA A 299 -14.79 -5.76 -5.59
C ALA A 299 -14.89 -5.56 -7.11
N ALA A 300 -15.48 -6.52 -7.84
CA ALA A 300 -15.81 -6.39 -9.26
C ALA A 300 -17.07 -5.54 -9.54
N ALA A 301 -17.81 -5.13 -8.48
CA ALA A 301 -19.04 -4.35 -8.60
C ALA A 301 -18.79 -2.93 -8.07
N THR A 302 -18.11 -2.12 -8.84
CA THR A 302 -17.61 -0.79 -8.44
C THR A 302 -18.70 0.29 -8.37
N ASN A 303 -19.88 0.03 -8.94
CA ASN A 303 -20.97 0.98 -8.97
C ASN A 303 -22.35 0.30 -8.85
N ARG A 304 -23.40 1.12 -8.74
CA ARG A 304 -24.79 0.63 -8.62
C ARG A 304 -25.22 -0.28 -9.79
N LYS A 305 -24.74 -0.02 -11.01
CA LYS A 305 -25.07 -0.80 -12.22
C LYS A 305 -24.48 -2.21 -12.12
N ASP A 306 -23.24 -2.32 -11.67
CA ASP A 306 -22.54 -3.61 -11.47
C ASP A 306 -23.19 -4.42 -10.34
N CYS A 307 -23.60 -3.76 -9.25
CA CYS A 307 -24.34 -4.40 -8.18
C CYS A 307 -25.70 -4.94 -8.63
N LEU A 308 -26.39 -4.24 -9.52
CA LEU A 308 -27.62 -4.73 -10.11
C LEU A 308 -27.40 -5.93 -11.03
N SER A 309 -26.31 -5.93 -11.78
CA SER A 309 -25.87 -7.06 -12.62
C SER A 309 -25.57 -8.29 -11.76
N LEU A 310 -24.75 -8.09 -10.71
CA LEU A 310 -24.41 -9.15 -9.74
C LEU A 310 -25.67 -9.69 -9.03
N LEU A 311 -26.61 -8.83 -8.67
CA LEU A 311 -27.89 -9.22 -8.08
C LEU A 311 -28.71 -10.11 -9.03
N ARG A 312 -28.74 -9.81 -10.33
CA ARG A 312 -29.41 -10.64 -11.34
C ARG A 312 -28.78 -12.02 -11.42
N ARG A 313 -27.44 -12.08 -11.47
CA ARG A 313 -26.66 -13.32 -11.49
C ARG A 313 -26.90 -14.17 -10.24
N TYR A 314 -26.90 -13.57 -9.05
CA TYR A 314 -27.16 -14.29 -7.80
C TYR A 314 -28.60 -14.79 -7.69
N LYS A 315 -29.59 -14.03 -8.19
CA LYS A 315 -30.99 -14.48 -8.27
C LYS A 315 -31.12 -15.71 -9.17
N PHE A 316 -30.45 -15.70 -10.31
CA PHE A 316 -30.46 -16.85 -11.24
C PHE A 316 -29.88 -18.11 -10.58
N ILE A 317 -28.70 -18.01 -9.94
CA ILE A 317 -28.07 -19.13 -9.24
C ILE A 317 -28.92 -19.58 -8.03
N ALA A 318 -29.54 -18.63 -7.31
CA ALA A 318 -30.42 -18.96 -6.18
C ALA A 318 -31.71 -19.67 -6.61
N PHE A 319 -32.16 -19.46 -7.85
CA PHE A 319 -33.36 -20.10 -8.40
C PHE A 319 -33.06 -21.52 -8.91
N PHE A 320 -32.01 -21.69 -9.70
CA PHE A 320 -31.64 -22.94 -10.35
C PHE A 320 -30.68 -23.83 -9.55
N GLY A 321 -30.00 -23.30 -8.54
CA GLY A 321 -29.02 -24.02 -7.71
C GLY A 321 -29.70 -25.07 -6.80
N LEU A 322 -28.98 -26.17 -6.54
CA LEU A 322 -29.40 -27.25 -5.66
C LEU A 322 -28.68 -27.18 -4.29
N GLY A 323 -29.36 -27.67 -3.25
CA GLY A 323 -28.77 -27.91 -1.92
C GLY A 323 -28.14 -26.64 -1.26
N SER A 324 -26.89 -26.78 -0.81
CA SER A 324 -26.14 -25.75 -0.10
C SER A 324 -25.88 -24.50 -0.95
N ALA A 325 -25.67 -24.66 -2.25
CA ALA A 325 -25.48 -23.55 -3.18
C ALA A 325 -26.72 -22.64 -3.23
N ARG A 326 -27.92 -23.21 -3.32
CA ARG A 326 -29.19 -22.46 -3.32
C ARG A 326 -29.35 -21.63 -2.03
N LYS A 327 -29.04 -22.21 -0.87
CA LYS A 327 -29.12 -21.51 0.43
C LYS A 327 -28.12 -20.35 0.50
N LYS A 328 -26.86 -20.58 0.09
CA LYS A 328 -25.77 -19.59 0.04
C LYS A 328 -26.16 -18.39 -0.85
N TYR A 329 -26.64 -18.64 -2.07
CA TYR A 329 -26.98 -17.55 -2.99
C TYR A 329 -28.29 -16.82 -2.65
N LYS A 330 -29.25 -17.47 -2.00
CA LYS A 330 -30.42 -16.78 -1.42
C LYS A 330 -29.99 -15.76 -0.35
N GLN A 331 -29.03 -16.11 0.50
CA GLN A 331 -28.48 -15.18 1.49
C GLN A 331 -27.75 -14.01 0.80
N LYS A 332 -26.92 -14.26 -0.20
CA LYS A 332 -26.24 -13.23 -0.99
C LYS A 332 -27.22 -12.26 -1.67
N VAL A 333 -28.33 -12.76 -2.22
CA VAL A 333 -29.40 -11.92 -2.80
C VAL A 333 -30.04 -11.02 -1.77
N LYS A 334 -30.36 -11.53 -0.57
CA LYS A 334 -30.96 -10.74 0.51
C LYS A 334 -30.04 -9.60 0.92
N THR A 335 -28.82 -9.91 1.07
CA THR A 335 -27.70 -9.05 1.44
C THR A 335 -27.49 -7.90 0.44
N LEU A 336 -27.36 -8.24 -0.84
CA LEU A 336 -27.12 -7.25 -1.90
C LEU A 336 -28.33 -6.31 -2.10
N LYS A 337 -29.56 -6.81 -1.91
CA LYS A 337 -30.78 -5.96 -1.89
C LYS A 337 -30.78 -4.95 -0.74
N GLN A 338 -30.34 -5.36 0.44
CA GLN A 338 -30.28 -4.47 1.61
C GLN A 338 -29.22 -3.38 1.42
N LEU A 339 -28.07 -3.73 0.83
CA LEU A 339 -27.03 -2.81 0.47
C LEU A 339 -27.52 -1.73 -0.51
N LEU A 340 -28.15 -2.14 -1.61
CA LEU A 340 -28.73 -1.22 -2.62
C LEU A 340 -29.81 -0.28 -2.05
N ARG A 341 -30.54 -0.70 -1.02
CA ARG A 341 -31.51 0.15 -0.31
C ARG A 341 -30.82 1.18 0.58
N ASN A 342 -29.77 0.76 1.29
CA ASN A 342 -29.04 1.64 2.22
C ASN A 342 -28.24 2.72 1.47
N THR A 343 -27.62 2.37 0.34
CA THR A 343 -26.94 3.36 -0.51
C THR A 343 -27.90 4.37 -1.12
N ALA A 344 -29.09 3.95 -1.52
CA ALA A 344 -30.13 4.87 -2.01
C ALA A 344 -30.67 5.83 -0.93
N ALA A 345 -30.61 5.45 0.34
CA ALA A 345 -30.98 6.31 1.47
C ALA A 345 -29.87 7.33 1.81
N LEU A 346 -28.59 6.96 1.66
CA LEU A 346 -27.44 7.85 1.90
C LEU A 346 -27.24 8.90 0.80
N CYS A 347 -27.65 8.62 -0.45
CA CYS A 347 -27.65 9.61 -1.54
C CYS A 347 -28.81 10.62 -1.46
N ARG A 348 -29.69 10.55 -0.48
CA ARG A 348 -30.80 11.47 -0.26
C ARG A 348 -30.60 12.38 0.96
N LEU A 349 -29.48 12.20 1.68
CA LEU A 349 -29.00 13.09 2.75
C LEU A 349 -27.81 13.94 2.23
#